data_2b3a81becd12f14eb23f0c853ee6ab81
#
_entry.id   2b3a81becd12f14eb23f0c853ee6ab81
#
_cell.length_a   1.000
_cell.length_b   1.000
_cell.length_c   1.000
_cell.angle_alpha   90.00
_cell.angle_beta   90.00
_cell.angle_gamma   90.00
#
_symmetry.space_group_name_H-M   'P 1'
#
loop_
_entity.id
_entity.type
_entity.pdbx_description
1 polymer ?
#
loop_
_entity_poly.entity_id
_entity_poly.type
_entity_poly.pdbx_seq_one_letter_code
_entity_poly.pdbx_strand_id
1 'polypeptide(L)'
;AYSVRDNDGRMWKIMRDASVHCENRSGQNASSLYSVEFVTPICNYDDIETIQELVRKLRGAGARVNSSCGLHCHIDASRYTPKTLRNIVNIMAAKEDLLYKALKVNVSREHYCQKMDTRFLDEINNRPPMSMEQIKSMWYDGEDYSYRHYDDTRYHALNLHSVFYKGTIEFRLFNSTLHAGEVKSAIQLCLAISHQALIQKSARHAKTQSDNEKYTFRTWLLRLGLIGDEFKTARHHLLKNLDGNIAWKDPAQAEKQKERLAQKRAAELNNTNEIQSYRKYKYQRTRI
;
A
#
# COMPACT_ATOMS: atom_id res chain seq x y z
N ALA A 1 -3.27 -11.96 -26.55
CA ALA A 1 -3.06 -12.43 -25.18
C ALA A 1 -2.24 -13.71 -25.20
N TYR A 2 -1.27 -13.80 -24.31
CA TYR A 2 -0.55 -15.04 -24.02
C TYR A 2 -1.07 -15.56 -22.69
N SER A 3 -1.27 -16.88 -22.59
CA SER A 3 -1.72 -17.51 -21.35
C SER A 3 -0.92 -18.78 -21.08
N VAL A 4 -0.61 -18.99 -19.80
CA VAL A 4 0.10 -20.17 -19.33
C VAL A 4 -0.69 -20.81 -18.21
N ARG A 5 -0.87 -22.12 -18.24
CA ARG A 5 -1.42 -22.88 -17.12
C ARG A 5 -0.31 -23.28 -16.17
N ASP A 6 -0.51 -23.10 -14.89
CA ASP A 6 0.36 -23.68 -13.87
C ASP A 6 0.02 -25.17 -13.60
N ASN A 7 0.75 -25.79 -12.69
CA ASN A 7 0.55 -27.21 -12.34
C ASN A 7 -0.83 -27.48 -11.72
N ASP A 8 -1.47 -26.45 -11.16
CA ASP A 8 -2.82 -26.53 -10.57
C ASP A 8 -3.91 -26.22 -11.61
N GLY A 9 -3.53 -26.04 -12.88
CA GLY A 9 -4.44 -25.71 -13.98
C GLY A 9 -4.94 -24.26 -14.01
N ARG A 10 -4.42 -23.40 -13.12
CA ARG A 10 -4.81 -21.98 -13.04
C ARG A 10 -4.15 -21.19 -14.18
N MET A 11 -4.83 -20.16 -14.67
CA MET A 11 -4.44 -19.43 -15.88
C MET A 11 -3.76 -18.10 -15.55
N TRP A 12 -2.47 -17.99 -15.85
CA TRP A 12 -1.69 -16.75 -15.82
C TRP A 12 -1.70 -16.14 -17.22
N LYS A 13 -1.89 -14.81 -17.31
CA LYS A 13 -2.07 -14.14 -18.61
C LYS A 13 -1.17 -12.92 -18.74
N ILE A 14 -0.69 -12.70 -19.96
CA ILE A 14 -0.16 -11.41 -20.41
C ILE A 14 -1.10 -10.94 -21.52
N MET A 15 -1.80 -9.84 -21.27
CA MET A 15 -2.82 -9.31 -22.15
C MET A 15 -2.38 -7.94 -22.66
N ARG A 16 -2.89 -7.55 -23.83
CA ARG A 16 -2.78 -6.17 -24.29
C ARG A 16 -3.67 -5.28 -23.44
N ASP A 17 -3.12 -4.15 -23.00
CA ASP A 17 -3.86 -3.10 -22.32
C ASP A 17 -3.77 -1.79 -23.12
N ALA A 18 -4.88 -1.41 -23.74
CA ALA A 18 -4.95 -0.21 -24.56
C ALA A 18 -4.91 1.11 -23.75
N SER A 19 -5.10 1.04 -22.43
CA SER A 19 -5.05 2.20 -21.54
C SER A 19 -3.63 2.60 -21.15
N VAL A 20 -2.67 1.68 -21.31
CA VAL A 20 -1.26 1.94 -21.01
C VAL A 20 -0.58 2.67 -22.16
N HIS A 21 0.05 3.79 -21.85
CA HIS A 21 0.84 4.56 -22.80
C HIS A 21 2.27 3.99 -22.89
N CYS A 22 2.65 3.54 -24.10
CA CYS A 22 3.97 2.94 -24.31
C CYS A 22 5.03 3.99 -24.65
N GLU A 23 6.18 3.86 -24.00
CA GLU A 23 7.35 4.72 -24.22
C GLU A 23 8.60 3.87 -24.50
N ASN A 24 9.45 4.36 -25.40
CA ASN A 24 10.77 3.80 -25.62
C ASN A 24 11.76 4.24 -24.52
N ARG A 25 13.02 3.83 -24.62
CA ARG A 25 14.06 4.19 -23.62
C ARG A 25 14.33 5.70 -23.54
N SER A 26 14.00 6.46 -24.57
CA SER A 26 14.20 7.91 -24.66
C SER A 26 12.95 8.70 -24.22
N GLY A 27 11.91 8.04 -23.69
CA GLY A 27 10.65 8.68 -23.30
C GLY A 27 9.73 9.07 -24.47
N GLN A 28 10.03 8.63 -25.69
CA GLN A 28 9.19 8.87 -26.86
C GLN A 28 8.14 7.77 -27.00
N ASN A 29 7.01 8.10 -27.64
CA ASN A 29 5.94 7.15 -27.89
C ASN A 29 6.45 5.91 -28.63
N ALA A 30 6.09 4.75 -28.10
CA ALA A 30 6.38 3.46 -28.71
C ALA A 30 5.08 2.78 -29.21
N SER A 31 5.21 1.70 -29.96
CA SER A 31 4.08 0.95 -30.46
C SER A 31 3.21 0.39 -29.32
N SER A 32 1.90 0.56 -29.40
CA SER A 32 0.93 -0.01 -28.47
C SER A 32 0.92 -1.55 -28.43
N LEU A 33 1.68 -2.20 -29.33
CA LEU A 33 1.89 -3.66 -29.29
C LEU A 33 2.70 -4.09 -28.06
N TYR A 34 3.46 -3.18 -27.47
CA TYR A 34 4.23 -3.40 -26.23
C TYR A 34 3.46 -3.05 -24.96
N SER A 35 2.23 -2.57 -25.09
CA SER A 35 1.33 -2.29 -23.98
C SER A 35 0.73 -3.60 -23.47
N VAL A 36 1.14 -4.01 -22.27
CA VAL A 36 0.72 -5.29 -21.69
C VAL A 36 0.32 -5.15 -20.22
N GLU A 37 -0.67 -5.92 -19.83
CA GLU A 37 -1.07 -6.17 -18.45
C GLU A 37 -0.71 -7.62 -18.09
N PHE A 38 -0.07 -7.80 -16.94
CA PHE A 38 0.15 -9.10 -16.35
C PHE A 38 -0.99 -9.40 -15.37
N VAL A 39 -1.76 -10.45 -15.64
CA VAL A 39 -2.94 -10.85 -14.86
C VAL A 39 -2.70 -12.21 -14.22
N THR A 40 -2.82 -12.23 -12.88
CA THR A 40 -2.74 -13.48 -12.10
C THR A 40 -4.08 -14.22 -12.15
N PRO A 41 -4.12 -15.53 -11.93
CA PRO A 41 -5.33 -16.24 -11.53
C PRO A 41 -5.81 -15.79 -10.15
N ILE A 42 -6.89 -16.38 -9.65
CA ILE A 42 -7.23 -16.32 -8.23
C ILE A 42 -6.09 -16.98 -7.45
N CYS A 43 -5.49 -16.22 -6.54
CA CYS A 43 -4.31 -16.61 -5.78
C CYS A 43 -4.62 -16.73 -4.29
N ASN A 44 -3.88 -17.60 -3.61
CA ASN A 44 -3.79 -17.68 -2.17
C ASN A 44 -2.57 -16.89 -1.65
N TYR A 45 -2.43 -16.81 -0.32
CA TYR A 45 -1.32 -16.09 0.29
C TYR A 45 0.06 -16.66 -0.11
N ASP A 46 0.16 -17.98 -0.23
CA ASP A 46 1.41 -18.68 -0.58
C ASP A 46 1.86 -18.41 -2.02
N ASP A 47 0.96 -17.99 -2.90
CA ASP A 47 1.29 -17.60 -4.27
C ASP A 47 2.09 -16.28 -4.36
N ILE A 48 2.22 -15.52 -3.27
CA ILE A 48 2.96 -14.26 -3.24
C ILE A 48 4.41 -14.46 -3.70
N GLU A 49 5.06 -15.56 -3.31
CA GLU A 49 6.43 -15.85 -3.73
C GLU A 49 6.52 -16.09 -5.25
N THR A 50 5.57 -16.85 -5.81
CA THR A 50 5.45 -17.06 -7.25
C THR A 50 5.24 -15.73 -7.99
N ILE A 51 4.34 -14.87 -7.50
CA ILE A 51 4.13 -13.53 -8.07
C ILE A 51 5.43 -12.71 -8.04
N GLN A 52 6.16 -12.73 -6.93
CA GLN A 52 7.43 -12.04 -6.80
C GLN A 52 8.48 -12.55 -7.79
N GLU A 53 8.54 -13.86 -7.99
CA GLU A 53 9.45 -14.46 -8.97
C GLU A 53 9.10 -14.02 -10.39
N LEU A 54 7.83 -14.07 -10.78
CA LEU A 54 7.36 -13.65 -12.10
C LEU A 54 7.64 -12.16 -12.34
N VAL A 55 7.42 -11.30 -11.33
CA VAL A 55 7.78 -9.86 -11.41
C VAL A 55 9.28 -9.67 -11.63
N ARG A 56 10.14 -10.45 -10.97
CA ARG A 56 11.60 -10.40 -11.20
C ARG A 56 11.96 -10.85 -12.62
N LYS A 57 11.30 -11.92 -13.13
CA LYS A 57 11.49 -12.41 -14.50
C LYS A 57 11.05 -11.39 -15.54
N LEU A 58 9.89 -10.75 -15.36
CA LEU A 58 9.42 -9.67 -16.23
C LEU A 58 10.43 -8.52 -16.27
N ARG A 59 10.92 -8.08 -15.12
CA ARG A 59 11.96 -7.04 -15.04
C ARG A 59 13.26 -7.47 -15.76
N GLY A 60 13.70 -8.71 -15.53
CA GLY A 60 14.89 -9.28 -16.18
C GLY A 60 14.74 -9.38 -17.71
N ALA A 61 13.54 -9.64 -18.20
CA ALA A 61 13.20 -9.68 -19.62
C ALA A 61 13.09 -8.27 -20.26
N GLY A 62 13.28 -7.20 -19.47
CA GLY A 62 13.29 -5.82 -19.98
C GLY A 62 11.95 -5.09 -19.91
N ALA A 63 10.94 -5.66 -19.22
CA ALA A 63 9.68 -4.97 -18.96
C ALA A 63 9.95 -3.66 -18.18
N ARG A 64 9.12 -2.65 -18.45
CA ARG A 64 9.18 -1.32 -17.83
C ARG A 64 7.79 -0.87 -17.40
N VAL A 65 7.75 0.07 -16.48
CA VAL A 65 6.53 0.73 -16.05
C VAL A 65 6.72 2.24 -16.14
N ASN A 66 5.63 2.97 -16.37
CA ASN A 66 5.59 4.42 -16.34
C ASN A 66 4.37 4.91 -15.56
N SER A 67 4.11 6.21 -15.59
CA SER A 67 3.01 6.84 -14.83
C SER A 67 1.61 6.45 -15.30
N SER A 68 1.45 5.88 -16.50
CA SER A 68 0.16 5.37 -16.97
C SER A 68 -0.17 3.97 -16.44
N CYS A 69 0.84 3.26 -15.91
CA CYS A 69 0.65 1.91 -15.39
C CYS A 69 0.17 1.93 -13.93
N GLY A 70 -0.75 1.04 -13.58
CA GLY A 70 -1.21 0.80 -12.22
C GLY A 70 -0.95 -0.64 -11.76
N LEU A 71 -0.94 -0.85 -10.44
CA LEU A 71 -1.06 -2.16 -9.83
C LEU A 71 -2.41 -2.21 -9.14
N HIS A 72 -3.24 -3.19 -9.51
CA HIS A 72 -4.56 -3.39 -8.95
C HIS A 72 -4.58 -4.70 -8.17
N CYS A 73 -5.26 -4.68 -7.02
CA CYS A 73 -5.43 -5.87 -6.19
C CYS A 73 -6.92 -6.11 -5.96
N HIS A 74 -7.42 -7.27 -6.41
CA HIS A 74 -8.79 -7.69 -6.22
C HIS A 74 -8.89 -8.67 -5.04
N ILE A 75 -9.78 -8.39 -4.10
CA ILE A 75 -10.09 -9.25 -2.96
C ILE A 75 -11.52 -9.76 -3.11
N ASP A 76 -11.72 -11.06 -2.90
CA ASP A 76 -13.05 -11.67 -2.93
C ASP A 76 -14.02 -10.95 -2.00
N ALA A 77 -15.16 -10.51 -2.55
CA ALA A 77 -16.19 -9.79 -1.81
C ALA A 77 -17.28 -10.70 -1.21
N SER A 78 -17.27 -11.99 -1.50
CA SER A 78 -18.34 -12.93 -1.08
C SER A 78 -18.54 -13.00 0.44
N ARG A 79 -17.51 -12.70 1.22
CA ARG A 79 -17.54 -12.68 2.69
C ARG A 79 -18.03 -11.37 3.29
N TYR A 80 -18.27 -10.35 2.45
CA TYR A 80 -18.66 -9.04 2.94
C TYR A 80 -20.17 -8.93 3.10
N THR A 81 -20.57 -8.39 4.23
CA THR A 81 -21.93 -7.93 4.53
C THR A 81 -22.01 -6.42 4.30
N PRO A 82 -23.21 -5.82 4.24
CA PRO A 82 -23.35 -4.36 4.15
C PRO A 82 -22.53 -3.61 5.22
N LYS A 83 -22.53 -4.13 6.45
CA LYS A 83 -21.77 -3.58 7.56
C LYS A 83 -20.27 -3.64 7.34
N THR A 84 -19.72 -4.76 6.90
CA THR A 84 -18.27 -4.91 6.71
C THR A 84 -17.78 -4.20 5.45
N LEU A 85 -18.65 -4.08 4.43
CA LEU A 85 -18.35 -3.25 3.27
C LEU A 85 -18.31 -1.75 3.63
N ARG A 86 -19.22 -1.27 4.49
CA ARG A 86 -19.12 0.07 5.08
C ARG A 86 -17.85 0.24 5.91
N ASN A 87 -17.42 -0.79 6.65
CA ASN A 87 -16.18 -0.72 7.41
C ASN A 87 -14.97 -0.47 6.52
N ILE A 88 -14.83 -1.20 5.39
CA ILE A 88 -13.66 -1.01 4.52
C ILE A 88 -13.68 0.37 3.85
N VAL A 89 -14.85 0.87 3.45
CA VAL A 89 -15.02 2.25 2.97
C VAL A 89 -14.53 3.25 4.00
N ASN A 90 -14.97 3.13 5.24
CA ASN A 90 -14.60 4.03 6.33
C ASN A 90 -13.11 3.94 6.70
N ILE A 91 -12.52 2.73 6.71
CA ILE A 91 -11.09 2.54 6.95
C ILE A 91 -10.28 3.24 5.86
N MET A 92 -10.65 3.04 4.60
CA MET A 92 -9.96 3.67 3.47
C MET A 92 -10.11 5.19 3.54
N ALA A 93 -11.33 5.72 3.66
CA ALA A 93 -11.58 7.16 3.76
C ALA A 93 -10.79 7.82 4.90
N ALA A 94 -10.71 7.17 6.07
CA ALA A 94 -9.95 7.69 7.21
C ALA A 94 -8.43 7.71 6.98
N LYS A 95 -7.91 6.89 6.08
CA LYS A 95 -6.46 6.70 5.86
C LYS A 95 -5.97 7.20 4.50
N GLU A 96 -6.86 7.59 3.59
CA GLU A 96 -6.51 7.98 2.22
C GLU A 96 -5.34 8.95 2.15
N ASP A 97 -5.37 10.04 2.93
CA ASP A 97 -4.32 11.07 2.86
C ASP A 97 -2.94 10.51 3.23
N LEU A 98 -2.88 9.67 4.26
CA LEU A 98 -1.65 8.97 4.65
C LEU A 98 -1.24 7.92 3.63
N LEU A 99 -2.21 7.18 3.05
CA LEU A 99 -1.96 6.17 2.03
C LEU A 99 -1.38 6.80 0.75
N TYR A 100 -1.96 7.91 0.28
CA TYR A 100 -1.47 8.60 -0.92
C TYR A 100 -0.03 9.10 -0.72
N LYS A 101 0.30 9.65 0.45
CA LYS A 101 1.66 10.04 0.79
C LYS A 101 2.60 8.84 0.92
N ALA A 102 2.21 7.81 1.69
CA ALA A 102 3.01 6.61 1.93
C ALA A 102 3.36 5.87 0.65
N LEU A 103 2.40 5.75 -0.27
CA LEU A 103 2.55 5.10 -1.56
C LEU A 103 3.11 6.03 -2.63
N LYS A 104 3.23 7.32 -2.33
CA LYS A 104 3.64 8.37 -3.28
C LYS A 104 2.83 8.24 -4.58
N VAL A 105 1.49 8.19 -4.44
CA VAL A 105 0.59 8.05 -5.59
C VAL A 105 0.90 9.14 -6.61
N ASN A 106 1.10 8.74 -7.85
CA ASN A 106 1.46 9.67 -8.91
C ASN A 106 0.27 10.58 -9.23
N VAL A 107 0.49 11.90 -9.24
CA VAL A 107 -0.54 12.92 -9.51
C VAL A 107 -1.27 12.64 -10.83
N SER A 108 -0.55 12.21 -11.87
CA SER A 108 -1.15 11.85 -13.17
C SER A 108 -2.14 10.67 -13.10
N ARG A 109 -2.10 9.88 -12.02
CA ARG A 109 -2.99 8.75 -11.80
C ARG A 109 -4.16 9.08 -10.87
N GLU A 110 -4.16 10.21 -10.19
CA GLU A 110 -5.24 10.56 -9.24
C GLU A 110 -6.62 10.54 -9.91
N HIS A 111 -6.71 10.85 -11.20
CA HIS A 111 -7.95 10.72 -11.97
C HIS A 111 -8.46 9.26 -12.02
N TYR A 112 -7.58 8.28 -12.07
CA TYR A 112 -7.93 6.84 -12.15
C TYR A 112 -8.05 6.14 -10.80
N CYS A 113 -7.69 6.83 -9.71
CA CYS A 113 -7.77 6.32 -8.35
C CYS A 113 -8.16 7.44 -7.38
N GLN A 114 -9.30 8.11 -7.66
CA GLN A 114 -9.82 9.21 -6.84
C GLN A 114 -10.05 8.77 -5.40
N LYS A 115 -9.96 9.70 -4.47
CA LYS A 115 -10.38 9.47 -3.09
C LYS A 115 -11.88 9.19 -3.04
N MET A 116 -12.33 8.61 -1.93
CA MET A 116 -13.73 8.28 -1.75
C MET A 116 -14.60 9.54 -1.88
N ASP A 117 -15.68 9.43 -2.66
CA ASP A 117 -16.66 10.50 -2.85
C ASP A 117 -17.30 10.89 -1.52
N THR A 118 -17.33 12.20 -1.23
CA THR A 118 -17.81 12.73 0.07
C THR A 118 -19.32 12.49 0.23
N ARG A 119 -20.11 12.63 -0.84
CA ARG A 119 -21.55 12.40 -0.81
C ARG A 119 -21.85 10.95 -0.47
N PHE A 120 -21.19 10.00 -1.18
CA PHE A 120 -21.34 8.58 -0.89
C PHE A 120 -20.92 8.25 0.54
N LEU A 121 -19.81 8.84 1.03
CA LEU A 121 -19.31 8.61 2.37
C LEU A 121 -20.29 9.12 3.43
N ASP A 122 -20.88 10.27 3.21
CA ASP A 122 -21.90 10.85 4.11
C ASP A 122 -23.17 9.99 4.08
N GLU A 123 -23.62 9.59 2.91
CA GLU A 123 -24.85 8.80 2.77
C GLU A 123 -24.73 7.43 3.47
N ILE A 124 -23.66 6.67 3.21
CA ILE A 124 -23.43 5.35 3.79
C ILE A 124 -23.25 5.38 5.32
N ASN A 125 -22.87 6.53 5.88
CA ASN A 125 -22.68 6.71 7.31
C ASN A 125 -23.90 7.31 8.02
N ASN A 126 -24.64 8.22 7.37
CA ASN A 126 -25.86 8.80 7.92
C ASN A 126 -27.06 7.86 7.81
N ARG A 127 -27.06 6.98 6.79
CA ARG A 127 -28.10 5.96 6.55
C ARG A 127 -27.45 4.59 6.39
N PRO A 128 -27.02 3.95 7.49
CA PRO A 128 -26.31 2.68 7.42
C PRO A 128 -27.10 1.63 6.62
N PRO A 129 -26.51 1.10 5.52
CA PRO A 129 -27.24 0.18 4.65
C PRO A 129 -27.48 -1.17 5.32
N MET A 130 -28.65 -1.75 5.04
CA MET A 130 -29.07 -3.06 5.52
C MET A 130 -28.91 -4.15 4.46
N SER A 131 -28.72 -3.77 3.18
CA SER A 131 -28.52 -4.73 2.09
C SER A 131 -27.43 -4.25 1.13
N MET A 132 -26.92 -5.16 0.31
CA MET A 132 -25.93 -4.86 -0.73
C MET A 132 -26.54 -3.99 -1.85
N GLU A 133 -27.84 -4.16 -2.12
CA GLU A 133 -28.59 -3.36 -3.08
C GLU A 133 -28.68 -1.90 -2.65
N GLN A 134 -28.85 -1.65 -1.34
CA GLN A 134 -28.83 -0.28 -0.84
C GLN A 134 -27.43 0.36 -1.03
N ILE A 135 -26.33 -0.37 -0.79
CA ILE A 135 -24.98 0.14 -1.06
C ILE A 135 -24.80 0.40 -2.57
N LYS A 136 -25.28 -0.51 -3.40
CA LYS A 136 -25.25 -0.36 -4.86
C LYS A 136 -25.99 0.91 -5.30
N SER A 137 -27.19 1.12 -4.80
CA SER A 137 -27.98 2.34 -5.09
C SER A 137 -27.28 3.62 -4.63
N MET A 138 -26.67 3.63 -3.44
CA MET A 138 -25.89 4.76 -2.94
C MET A 138 -24.65 5.02 -3.79
N TRP A 139 -23.97 3.96 -4.24
CA TRP A 139 -22.76 4.06 -5.07
C TRP A 139 -23.04 4.69 -6.43
N TYR A 140 -24.15 4.31 -7.05
CA TYR A 140 -24.56 4.79 -8.38
C TYR A 140 -25.59 5.93 -8.37
N ASP A 141 -25.82 6.57 -7.21
CA ASP A 141 -26.76 7.69 -7.08
C ASP A 141 -28.20 7.34 -7.48
N GLY A 142 -28.67 6.17 -7.08
CA GLY A 142 -30.01 5.70 -7.37
C GLY A 142 -30.16 4.94 -8.70
N GLU A 143 -29.17 5.03 -9.58
CA GLU A 143 -29.15 4.31 -10.85
C GLU A 143 -28.56 2.89 -10.71
N ASP A 144 -28.59 2.09 -11.74
CA ASP A 144 -27.90 0.80 -11.81
C ASP A 144 -26.96 0.74 -13.01
N TYR A 145 -25.68 0.96 -12.77
CA TYR A 145 -24.63 0.83 -13.78
C TYR A 145 -23.76 -0.40 -13.53
N SER A 146 -24.17 -1.32 -12.65
CA SER A 146 -23.40 -2.50 -12.28
C SER A 146 -23.11 -3.45 -13.46
N TYR A 147 -23.89 -3.40 -14.52
CA TYR A 147 -23.70 -4.20 -15.73
C TYR A 147 -22.64 -3.64 -16.70
N ARG A 148 -22.22 -2.38 -16.54
CA ARG A 148 -21.27 -1.72 -17.43
C ARG A 148 -19.84 -2.13 -17.09
N HIS A 149 -19.10 -2.66 -18.07
CA HIS A 149 -17.69 -3.01 -17.85
C HIS A 149 -16.80 -1.79 -17.54
N TYR A 150 -17.05 -0.66 -18.18
CA TYR A 150 -16.28 0.59 -18.06
C TYR A 150 -17.14 1.73 -17.50
N ASP A 151 -17.66 1.56 -16.30
CA ASP A 151 -18.33 2.65 -15.60
C ASP A 151 -17.32 3.54 -14.90
N ASP A 152 -17.50 4.88 -14.96
CA ASP A 152 -16.53 5.85 -14.41
C ASP A 152 -16.43 5.81 -12.88
N THR A 153 -17.45 5.28 -12.20
CA THR A 153 -17.40 5.07 -10.73
C THR A 153 -16.31 4.09 -10.31
N ARG A 154 -15.74 3.32 -11.26
CA ARG A 154 -14.56 2.47 -11.01
C ARG A 154 -13.29 3.24 -10.66
N TYR A 155 -13.20 4.52 -10.99
CA TYR A 155 -11.98 5.31 -10.86
C TYR A 155 -11.75 5.84 -9.44
N HIS A 156 -11.97 5.00 -8.43
CA HIS A 156 -11.65 5.29 -7.03
C HIS A 156 -10.49 4.42 -6.53
N ALA A 157 -9.74 4.91 -5.54
CA ALA A 157 -8.68 4.17 -4.87
C ALA A 157 -9.15 2.83 -4.30
N LEU A 158 -10.38 2.83 -3.77
CA LEU A 158 -11.17 1.65 -3.43
C LEU A 158 -12.36 1.59 -4.37
N ASN A 159 -12.31 0.73 -5.37
CA ASN A 159 -13.35 0.58 -6.38
C ASN A 159 -14.42 -0.41 -5.93
N LEU A 160 -15.62 0.10 -5.62
CA LEU A 160 -16.78 -0.73 -5.28
C LEU A 160 -17.61 -1.14 -6.51
N HIS A 161 -17.45 -0.49 -7.66
CA HIS A 161 -18.06 -0.97 -8.90
C HIS A 161 -17.68 -2.44 -9.16
N SER A 162 -16.44 -2.80 -8.85
CA SER A 162 -15.97 -4.18 -8.96
C SER A 162 -16.72 -5.17 -8.06
N VAL A 163 -17.29 -4.74 -6.93
CA VAL A 163 -18.13 -5.59 -6.07
C VAL A 163 -19.39 -6.02 -6.81
N PHE A 164 -20.03 -5.08 -7.48
CA PHE A 164 -21.31 -5.31 -8.17
C PHE A 164 -21.15 -5.95 -9.55
N TYR A 165 -20.01 -5.68 -10.22
CA TYR A 165 -19.72 -6.20 -11.54
C TYR A 165 -18.97 -7.56 -11.53
N LYS A 166 -17.98 -7.73 -10.64
CA LYS A 166 -17.07 -8.90 -10.60
C LYS A 166 -17.14 -9.72 -9.31
N GLY A 167 -17.83 -9.24 -8.28
CA GLY A 167 -17.83 -9.87 -6.96
C GLY A 167 -16.52 -9.68 -6.18
N THR A 168 -15.74 -8.64 -6.48
CA THR A 168 -14.48 -8.35 -5.81
C THR A 168 -14.38 -6.89 -5.36
N ILE A 169 -13.68 -6.64 -4.25
CA ILE A 169 -13.24 -5.29 -3.88
C ILE A 169 -11.91 -5.04 -4.57
N GLU A 170 -11.80 -3.95 -5.33
CA GLU A 170 -10.58 -3.60 -6.05
C GLU A 170 -9.86 -2.41 -5.40
N PHE A 171 -8.59 -2.60 -5.06
CA PHE A 171 -7.69 -1.53 -4.65
C PHE A 171 -6.88 -1.05 -5.86
N ARG A 172 -7.02 0.23 -6.23
CA ARG A 172 -6.43 0.82 -7.45
C ARG A 172 -5.35 1.87 -7.18
N LEU A 173 -5.08 2.20 -5.93
CA LEU A 173 -4.24 3.35 -5.54
C LEU A 173 -2.74 3.14 -5.77
N PHE A 174 -2.28 1.93 -6.08
CA PHE A 174 -0.84 1.67 -6.21
C PHE A 174 -0.31 2.08 -7.58
N ASN A 175 0.82 2.79 -7.59
CA ASN A 175 1.60 2.92 -8.81
C ASN A 175 2.09 1.54 -9.26
N SER A 176 2.23 1.32 -10.56
CA SER A 176 2.84 0.10 -11.03
C SER A 176 4.32 0.03 -10.65
N THR A 177 4.80 -1.18 -10.40
CA THR A 177 6.20 -1.44 -10.03
C THR A 177 6.63 -2.82 -10.49
N LEU A 178 7.90 -2.95 -10.87
CA LEU A 178 8.57 -4.23 -11.09
C LEU A 178 9.51 -4.59 -9.92
N HIS A 179 9.31 -3.95 -8.77
CA HIS A 179 10.00 -4.29 -7.53
C HIS A 179 9.18 -5.32 -6.75
N ALA A 180 9.64 -6.58 -6.72
CA ALA A 180 8.93 -7.70 -6.11
C ALA A 180 8.52 -7.48 -4.63
N GLY A 181 9.36 -6.76 -3.86
CA GLY A 181 9.05 -6.40 -2.47
C GLY A 181 7.91 -5.38 -2.33
N GLU A 182 7.78 -4.44 -3.28
CA GLU A 182 6.68 -3.48 -3.30
C GLU A 182 5.37 -4.17 -3.69
N VAL A 183 5.40 -5.09 -4.66
CA VAL A 183 4.23 -5.90 -5.03
C VAL A 183 3.75 -6.74 -3.84
N LYS A 184 4.66 -7.46 -3.15
CA LYS A 184 4.34 -8.18 -1.90
C LYS A 184 3.71 -7.23 -0.87
N SER A 185 4.27 -6.05 -0.69
CA SER A 185 3.79 -5.06 0.29
C SER A 185 2.38 -4.57 -0.03
N ALA A 186 2.06 -4.34 -1.31
CA ALA A 186 0.74 -3.93 -1.76
C ALA A 186 -0.30 -5.03 -1.49
N ILE A 187 0.00 -6.28 -1.85
CA ILE A 187 -0.89 -7.43 -1.60
C ILE A 187 -1.14 -7.60 -0.11
N GLN A 188 -0.09 -7.61 0.71
CA GLN A 188 -0.19 -7.77 2.16
C GLN A 188 -1.01 -6.64 2.81
N LEU A 189 -0.86 -5.40 2.33
CA LEU A 189 -1.66 -4.27 2.82
C LEU A 189 -3.14 -4.43 2.48
N CYS A 190 -3.49 -4.81 1.24
CA CYS A 190 -4.87 -5.03 0.83
C CYS A 190 -5.53 -6.14 1.65
N LEU A 191 -4.85 -7.26 1.85
CA LEU A 191 -5.32 -8.38 2.67
C LEU A 191 -5.54 -7.96 4.12
N ALA A 192 -4.61 -7.20 4.70
CA ALA A 192 -4.69 -6.75 6.08
C ALA A 192 -5.83 -5.74 6.31
N ILE A 193 -6.04 -4.79 5.38
CA ILE A 193 -7.18 -3.85 5.42
C ILE A 193 -8.49 -4.62 5.29
N SER A 194 -8.58 -5.55 4.34
CA SER A 194 -9.74 -6.39 4.12
C SER A 194 -10.08 -7.21 5.35
N HIS A 195 -9.09 -7.88 5.94
CA HIS A 195 -9.26 -8.65 7.17
C HIS A 195 -9.79 -7.78 8.32
N GLN A 196 -9.19 -6.62 8.54
CA GLN A 196 -9.65 -5.70 9.59
C GLN A 196 -11.10 -5.27 9.37
N ALA A 197 -11.50 -4.95 8.15
CA ALA A 197 -12.87 -4.56 7.83
C ALA A 197 -13.89 -5.67 8.17
N LEU A 198 -13.50 -6.92 7.93
CA LEU A 198 -14.35 -8.09 8.21
C LEU A 198 -14.54 -8.34 9.71
N ILE A 199 -13.48 -8.22 10.52
CA ILE A 199 -13.52 -8.56 11.96
C ILE A 199 -13.89 -7.37 12.86
N GLN A 200 -13.71 -6.14 12.39
CA GLN A 200 -13.93 -4.95 13.21
C GLN A 200 -15.42 -4.68 13.42
N LYS A 201 -15.81 -4.39 14.65
CA LYS A 201 -17.21 -4.10 14.99
C LYS A 201 -17.75 -2.89 14.23
N SER A 202 -16.95 -1.83 14.11
CA SER A 202 -17.27 -0.61 13.37
C SER A 202 -16.01 0.16 13.02
N ALA A 203 -16.03 0.92 11.94
CA ALA A 203 -14.96 1.82 11.53
C ALA A 203 -15.49 3.26 11.42
N ARG A 204 -14.66 4.24 11.77
CA ARG A 204 -14.94 5.68 11.59
C ARG A 204 -14.29 6.16 10.30
N HIS A 205 -14.95 7.06 9.59
CA HIS A 205 -14.45 7.66 8.35
C HIS A 205 -13.68 8.97 8.55
N ALA A 206 -13.66 9.51 9.77
CA ALA A 206 -12.96 10.75 10.07
C ALA A 206 -11.48 10.67 9.69
N LYS A 207 -11.01 11.65 8.93
CA LYS A 207 -9.62 11.75 8.44
C LYS A 207 -8.63 11.69 9.61
N THR A 208 -7.58 10.91 9.42
CA THR A 208 -6.50 10.77 10.40
C THR A 208 -5.61 12.02 10.35
N GLN A 209 -5.56 12.76 11.46
CA GLN A 209 -4.65 13.88 11.66
C GLN A 209 -3.41 13.42 12.45
N SER A 210 -2.24 13.92 12.09
CA SER A 210 -0.99 13.55 12.76
C SER A 210 0.13 14.55 12.52
N ASP A 211 0.86 14.90 13.59
CA ASP A 211 2.09 15.68 13.53
C ASP A 211 3.32 14.79 13.24
N ASN A 212 3.16 13.46 13.33
CA ASN A 212 4.15 12.46 12.95
C ASN A 212 3.47 11.36 12.14
N GLU A 213 3.37 11.59 10.83
CA GLU A 213 2.67 10.69 9.91
C GLU A 213 3.30 9.29 9.88
N LYS A 214 4.64 9.21 9.92
CA LYS A 214 5.36 7.94 9.91
C LYS A 214 5.07 7.08 11.15
N TYR A 215 5.05 7.69 12.33
CA TYR A 215 4.67 7.00 13.58
C TYR A 215 3.22 6.54 13.53
N THR A 216 2.32 7.43 13.13
CA THR A 216 0.87 7.14 13.07
C THR A 216 0.58 6.02 12.08
N PHE A 217 1.18 6.07 10.89
CA PHE A 217 1.00 5.04 9.87
C PHE A 217 1.61 3.71 10.33
N ARG A 218 2.83 3.71 10.89
CA ARG A 218 3.43 2.50 11.47
C ARG A 218 2.53 1.88 12.54
N THR A 219 1.99 2.68 13.44
CA THR A 219 1.09 2.19 14.50
C THR A 219 -0.16 1.55 13.90
N TRP A 220 -0.70 2.14 12.83
CA TRP A 220 -1.83 1.54 12.13
C TRP A 220 -1.46 0.22 11.45
N LEU A 221 -0.31 0.14 10.76
CA LEU A 221 0.17 -1.12 10.16
C LEU A 221 0.29 -2.24 11.20
N LEU A 222 0.79 -1.93 12.40
CA LEU A 222 0.87 -2.91 13.49
C LEU A 222 -0.54 -3.35 13.97
N ARG A 223 -1.50 -2.43 14.04
CA ARG A 223 -2.91 -2.73 14.37
C ARG A 223 -3.60 -3.56 13.29
N LEU A 224 -3.19 -3.42 12.04
CA LEU A 224 -3.61 -4.29 10.93
C LEU A 224 -3.04 -5.71 11.03
N GLY A 225 -2.14 -5.98 11.98
CA GLY A 225 -1.49 -7.27 12.14
C GLY A 225 -0.19 -7.43 11.34
N LEU A 226 0.32 -6.38 10.69
CA LEU A 226 1.59 -6.43 9.96
C LEU A 226 2.78 -6.40 10.94
N ILE A 227 2.91 -7.44 11.77
CA ILE A 227 3.89 -7.61 12.84
C ILE A 227 4.84 -8.76 12.50
N GLY A 228 6.05 -8.75 13.06
CA GLY A 228 7.04 -9.82 12.87
C GLY A 228 7.85 -9.68 11.58
N ASP A 229 8.69 -10.70 11.32
CA ASP A 229 9.65 -10.68 10.21
C ASP A 229 8.98 -10.86 8.85
N GLU A 230 7.89 -11.62 8.78
CA GLU A 230 7.09 -11.79 7.55
C GLU A 230 6.68 -10.45 6.92
N PHE A 231 6.33 -9.48 7.74
CA PHE A 231 5.88 -8.15 7.29
C PHE A 231 6.95 -7.06 7.36
N LYS A 232 8.22 -7.42 7.62
CA LYS A 232 9.32 -6.45 7.68
C LYS A 232 9.49 -5.70 6.36
N THR A 233 9.43 -6.41 5.25
CA THR A 233 9.50 -5.84 3.89
C THR A 233 8.33 -4.89 3.62
N ALA A 234 7.11 -5.30 3.98
CA ALA A 234 5.93 -4.45 3.83
C ALA A 234 6.06 -3.15 4.63
N ARG A 235 6.41 -3.24 5.92
CA ARG A 235 6.62 -2.05 6.76
C ARG A 235 7.70 -1.14 6.20
N HIS A 236 8.79 -1.70 5.67
CA HIS A 236 9.86 -0.91 5.04
C HIS A 236 9.32 -0.10 3.86
N HIS A 237 8.69 -0.75 2.89
CA HIS A 237 8.20 -0.09 1.68
C HIS A 237 7.06 0.88 1.95
N LEU A 238 6.15 0.55 2.86
CA LEU A 238 5.01 1.38 3.20
C LEU A 238 5.37 2.63 4.04
N LEU A 239 6.51 2.63 4.72
CA LEU A 239 6.95 3.74 5.57
C LEU A 239 8.04 4.63 4.94
N LYS A 240 8.65 4.20 3.83
CA LYS A 240 9.84 4.86 3.27
C LYS A 240 9.60 6.31 2.82
N ASN A 241 8.38 6.62 2.36
CA ASN A 241 8.03 7.93 1.80
C ASN A 241 7.39 8.89 2.81
N LEU A 242 7.19 8.46 4.07
CA LEU A 242 6.61 9.31 5.11
C LEU A 242 7.70 9.98 5.92
N ASP A 243 7.47 11.23 6.26
CA ASP A 243 8.34 12.01 7.14
C ASP A 243 8.10 11.70 8.62
N GLY A 244 9.11 11.97 9.45
CA GLY A 244 9.06 11.72 10.88
C GLY A 244 9.86 10.47 11.30
N ASN A 245 9.66 10.05 12.53
CA ASN A 245 10.32 8.87 13.10
C ASN A 245 9.30 7.81 13.52
N ILE A 246 9.76 6.57 13.65
CA ILE A 246 8.92 5.42 13.97
C ILE A 246 8.79 5.12 15.47
N ALA A 247 9.60 5.77 16.31
CA ALA A 247 9.74 5.42 17.73
C ALA A 247 8.89 6.33 18.64
N TRP A 248 8.74 7.60 18.29
CA TRP A 248 8.13 8.61 19.14
C TRP A 248 6.96 9.28 18.43
N LYS A 249 5.84 9.40 19.15
CA LYS A 249 4.65 10.13 18.64
C LYS A 249 4.95 11.63 18.51
N ASP A 250 5.58 12.19 19.54
CA ASP A 250 5.98 13.60 19.60
C ASP A 250 7.39 13.78 19.02
N PRO A 251 7.57 14.57 17.95
CA PRO A 251 8.88 14.85 17.37
C PRO A 251 9.89 15.46 18.37
N ALA A 252 9.41 16.28 19.30
CA ALA A 252 10.29 16.88 20.33
C ALA A 252 10.92 15.84 21.26
N GLN A 253 10.23 14.74 21.53
CA GLN A 253 10.80 13.63 22.30
C GLN A 253 11.91 12.90 21.52
N ALA A 254 11.77 12.81 20.19
CA ALA A 254 12.80 12.23 19.35
C ALA A 254 14.09 13.05 19.36
N GLU A 255 13.98 14.38 19.29
CA GLU A 255 15.16 15.27 19.36
C GLU A 255 15.83 15.19 20.74
N LYS A 256 15.09 15.26 21.83
CA LYS A 256 15.64 15.06 23.18
C LYS A 256 16.37 13.73 23.32
N GLN A 257 15.86 12.67 22.74
CA GLN A 257 16.51 11.36 22.76
C GLN A 257 17.81 11.35 21.94
N LYS A 258 17.82 12.00 20.77
CA LYS A 258 19.04 12.14 19.96
C LYS A 258 20.12 12.92 20.72
N GLU A 259 19.76 14.05 21.31
CA GLU A 259 20.68 14.86 22.13
C GLU A 259 21.25 14.05 23.29
N ARG A 260 20.40 13.34 24.03
CA ARG A 260 20.84 12.46 25.13
C ARG A 260 21.79 11.36 24.67
N LEU A 261 21.53 10.73 23.52
CA LEU A 261 22.41 9.72 22.96
C LEU A 261 23.73 10.32 22.48
N ALA A 262 23.71 11.51 21.88
CA ALA A 262 24.92 12.23 21.46
C ALA A 262 25.80 12.59 22.69
N GLN A 263 25.18 13.11 23.73
CA GLN A 263 25.89 13.43 25.02
C GLN A 263 26.50 12.18 25.63
N LYS A 264 25.74 11.05 25.65
CA LYS A 264 26.26 9.78 26.18
C LYS A 264 27.45 9.28 25.37
N ARG A 265 27.40 9.32 24.04
CA ARG A 265 28.52 8.93 23.17
C ARG A 265 29.74 9.82 23.36
N ALA A 266 29.53 11.13 23.51
CA ALA A 266 30.63 12.07 23.78
C ALA A 266 31.29 11.78 25.15
N ALA A 267 30.50 11.50 26.18
CA ALA A 267 31.02 11.14 27.50
C ALA A 267 31.80 9.80 27.48
N GLU A 268 31.30 8.80 26.76
CA GLU A 268 31.98 7.51 26.58
C GLU A 268 33.31 7.67 25.81
N LEU A 269 33.36 8.53 24.78
CA LEU A 269 34.56 8.83 24.03
C LEU A 269 35.62 9.55 24.90
N ASN A 270 35.20 10.55 25.69
CA ASN A 270 36.08 11.26 26.61
C ASN A 270 36.67 10.34 27.66
N ASN A 271 35.86 9.49 28.29
CA ASN A 271 36.33 8.50 29.26
C ASN A 271 37.33 7.52 28.62
N THR A 272 37.09 7.08 27.38
CA THR A 272 38.02 6.20 26.64
C THR A 272 39.35 6.91 26.38
N ASN A 273 39.33 8.18 25.99
CA ASN A 273 40.53 9.00 25.78
C ASN A 273 41.31 9.24 27.05
N GLU A 274 40.62 9.50 28.17
CA GLU A 274 41.28 9.64 29.50
C GLU A 274 41.96 8.34 29.95
N ILE A 275 41.30 7.19 29.79
CA ILE A 275 41.89 5.88 30.07
C ILE A 275 43.13 5.61 29.21
N GLN A 276 43.06 5.95 27.91
CA GLN A 276 44.19 5.78 27.00
C GLN A 276 45.37 6.72 27.39
N SER A 277 45.08 7.96 27.74
CA SER A 277 46.10 8.94 28.16
C SER A 277 46.76 8.50 29.46
N TYR A 278 45.96 8.01 30.44
CA TYR A 278 46.48 7.46 31.69
C TYR A 278 47.38 6.23 31.50
N ARG A 279 46.96 5.31 30.59
CA ARG A 279 47.80 4.15 30.22
C ARG A 279 49.13 4.59 29.59
N LYS A 280 49.10 5.56 28.67
CA LYS A 280 50.29 6.11 28.02
C LYS A 280 51.25 6.75 29.03
N TYR A 281 50.71 7.50 29.99
CA TYR A 281 51.49 8.12 31.08
C TYR A 281 52.13 7.08 32.01
N LYS A 282 51.42 6.02 32.38
CA LYS A 282 51.93 4.92 33.21
C LYS A 282 53.05 4.14 32.52
N TYR A 283 52.94 3.89 31.21
CA TYR A 283 53.97 3.21 30.42
C TYR A 283 55.27 4.04 30.26
N GLN A 284 55.17 5.37 30.23
CA GLN A 284 56.34 6.24 30.16
C GLN A 284 57.13 6.29 31.48
N ARG A 285 56.50 6.08 32.62
CA ARG A 285 57.15 6.06 33.94
C ARG A 285 57.80 4.73 34.33
N THR A 286 57.51 3.66 33.64
CA THR A 286 58.12 2.32 33.92
C THR A 286 59.33 2.02 33.04
N ARG A 287 59.83 3.01 32.29
CA ARG A 287 61.06 2.92 31.49
C ARG A 287 62.18 3.82 32.04
N ILE A 288 62.46 3.75 33.36
CA ILE A 288 63.68 4.28 33.97
C ILE A 288 64.34 3.12 34.66
#